data_2693c68971ac277e56e9046dec8f4e50
#
_entry.id   2693c68971ac277e56e9046dec8f4e50
#
_cell.length_a   1.000
_cell.length_b   1.000
_cell.length_c   1.000
_cell.angle_alpha   90.00
_cell.angle_beta   90.00
_cell.angle_gamma   90.00
#
_symmetry.space_group_name_H-M   'P 1'
#
loop_
_entity.id
_entity.type
_entity.pdbx_description
1 polymer ?
#
loop_
_entity_poly.entity_id
_entity_poly.type
_entity_poly.pdbx_seq_one_letter_code
_entity_poly.pdbx_strand_id
1 'polypeptide(L)'
;MCGGIRYEISEPLVGASYCHCTRCQRRSGNAASVSGRTTPGSLRIVQGEELLRSWSPEDGNPKVSCSRCGSQLWAEDRTQPGVYFVRLGTFDSDPGVRPSYHQFVDYAAVWEPLPDDGLPRYPERRPPTT
;
A
#
# COMPACT_ATOMS: atom_id res chain seq x y z
N MET A 1 -7.49 7.48 10.04
CA MET A 1 -8.71 7.21 10.83
C MET A 1 -9.04 8.32 11.82
N CYS A 2 -8.07 8.77 12.60
CA CYS A 2 -8.35 9.79 13.62
C CYS A 2 -8.41 11.25 13.11
N GLY A 3 -8.07 11.48 11.85
CA GLY A 3 -8.03 12.83 11.26
C GLY A 3 -6.79 13.65 11.61
N GLY A 4 -5.87 13.12 12.42
CA GLY A 4 -4.66 13.84 12.83
C GLY A 4 -3.66 14.04 11.70
N ILE A 5 -3.56 13.08 10.78
CA ILE A 5 -2.68 13.16 9.62
C ILE A 5 -3.51 13.42 8.38
N ARG A 6 -3.08 14.42 7.60
CA ARG A 6 -3.69 14.75 6.31
C ARG A 6 -2.58 14.79 5.26
N TYR A 7 -2.81 14.16 4.11
CA TYR A 7 -1.89 14.19 2.99
C TYR A 7 -2.62 14.42 1.67
N GLU A 8 -1.90 14.88 0.69
CA GLU A 8 -2.40 15.09 -0.67
C GLU A 8 -1.46 14.45 -1.68
N ILE A 9 -2.03 13.97 -2.77
CA ILE A 9 -1.27 13.43 -3.90
C ILE A 9 -1.65 14.27 -5.12
N SER A 10 -0.64 14.94 -5.71
CA SER A 10 -0.83 15.94 -6.77
C SER A 10 -0.90 15.33 -8.18
N GLU A 11 -0.47 14.08 -8.34
CA GLU A 11 -0.47 13.40 -9.64
C GLU A 11 -1.28 12.12 -9.56
N PRO A 12 -1.89 11.64 -10.65
CA PRO A 12 -2.60 10.37 -10.64
C PRO A 12 -1.72 9.22 -10.16
N LEU A 13 -2.30 8.28 -9.42
CA LEU A 13 -1.59 7.04 -9.06
C LEU A 13 -1.27 6.25 -10.33
N VAL A 14 -0.08 5.64 -10.37
CA VAL A 14 0.39 4.92 -11.56
C VAL A 14 -0.17 3.51 -11.67
N GLY A 15 -0.89 3.04 -10.68
CA GLY A 15 -1.50 1.73 -10.65
C GLY A 15 -1.75 1.28 -9.22
N ALA A 16 -2.49 0.20 -9.09
CA ALA A 16 -2.80 -0.39 -7.78
C ALA A 16 -2.85 -1.91 -7.88
N SER A 17 -2.64 -2.58 -6.76
CA SER A 17 -2.64 -4.04 -6.71
C SER A 17 -2.95 -4.57 -5.33
N TYR A 18 -3.34 -5.86 -5.30
CA TYR A 18 -3.44 -6.64 -4.07
C TYR A 18 -2.14 -7.38 -3.82
N CYS A 19 -1.67 -7.37 -2.59
CA CYS A 19 -0.52 -8.17 -2.16
C CYS A 19 -0.95 -9.14 -1.06
N HIS A 20 -0.78 -10.44 -1.33
CA HIS A 20 -1.20 -11.52 -0.44
C HIS A 20 -0.04 -12.11 0.37
N CYS A 21 1.12 -11.48 0.37
CA CYS A 21 2.29 -12.00 1.10
C CYS A 21 2.03 -12.04 2.61
N THR A 22 2.75 -12.90 3.31
CA THR A 22 2.60 -13.05 4.76
C THR A 22 2.93 -11.78 5.52
N ARG A 23 3.84 -10.96 5.02
CA ARG A 23 4.17 -9.65 5.62
C ARG A 23 2.97 -8.70 5.60
N CYS A 24 2.30 -8.62 4.45
CA CYS A 24 1.09 -7.79 4.32
C CYS A 24 -0.02 -8.30 5.21
N GLN A 25 -0.20 -9.62 5.30
CA GLN A 25 -1.17 -10.23 6.20
C GLN A 25 -0.88 -9.88 7.65
N ARG A 26 0.35 -10.07 8.10
CA ARG A 26 0.75 -9.81 9.50
C ARG A 26 0.66 -8.34 9.86
N ARG A 27 1.07 -7.47 8.95
CA ARG A 27 1.03 -6.04 9.21
C ARG A 27 -0.41 -5.51 9.30
N SER A 28 -1.29 -5.96 8.43
CA SER A 28 -2.66 -5.45 8.37
C SER A 28 -3.64 -6.23 9.23
N GLY A 29 -3.31 -7.48 9.56
CA GLY A 29 -4.27 -8.41 10.17
C GLY A 29 -5.34 -8.87 9.18
N ASN A 30 -5.15 -8.65 7.90
CA ASN A 30 -6.09 -8.99 6.82
C ASN A 30 -5.48 -10.02 5.86
N ALA A 31 -6.31 -10.51 4.95
CA ALA A 31 -5.88 -11.45 3.93
C ALA A 31 -4.91 -10.85 2.92
N ALA A 32 -5.01 -9.55 2.66
CA ALA A 32 -4.19 -8.85 1.68
C ALA A 32 -4.11 -7.37 1.99
N SER A 33 -3.11 -6.70 1.41
CA SER A 33 -3.05 -5.25 1.35
C SER A 33 -3.44 -4.77 -0.04
N VAL A 34 -4.01 -3.56 -0.13
CA VAL A 34 -4.35 -2.90 -1.39
C VAL A 34 -3.68 -1.54 -1.40
N SER A 35 -2.80 -1.32 -2.37
CA SER A 35 -2.01 -0.09 -2.44
C SER A 35 -1.91 0.44 -3.86
N GLY A 36 -1.83 1.77 -3.96
CA GLY A 36 -1.54 2.46 -5.20
C GLY A 36 -0.14 3.07 -5.16
N ARG A 37 0.54 3.05 -6.29
CA ARG A 37 1.89 3.59 -6.44
C ARG A 37 1.82 5.06 -6.83
N THR A 38 2.58 5.92 -6.14
CA THR A 38 2.65 7.35 -6.46
C THR A 38 3.71 7.64 -7.50
N THR A 39 3.54 8.76 -8.21
CA THR A 39 4.61 9.39 -8.99
C THR A 39 5.63 10.00 -8.01
N PRO A 40 6.94 9.98 -8.31
CA PRO A 40 7.94 10.56 -7.42
C PRO A 40 7.62 12.02 -7.07
N GLY A 41 7.66 12.33 -5.78
CA GLY A 41 7.46 13.69 -5.27
C GLY A 41 6.03 14.20 -5.27
N SER A 42 5.04 13.36 -5.62
CA SER A 42 3.64 13.78 -5.69
C SER A 42 2.89 13.76 -4.36
N LEU A 43 3.41 13.06 -3.35
CA LEU A 43 2.78 13.00 -2.03
C LEU A 43 3.28 14.13 -1.15
N ARG A 44 2.35 14.89 -0.55
CA ARG A 44 2.66 15.96 0.38
C ARG A 44 1.88 15.79 1.66
N ILE A 45 2.55 15.89 2.79
CA ILE A 45 1.91 15.86 4.10
C ILE A 45 1.42 17.27 4.42
N VAL A 46 0.12 17.42 4.57
CA VAL A 46 -0.53 18.71 4.82
C VAL A 46 -0.60 19.01 6.31
N GLN A 47 -0.78 17.99 7.13
CA GLN A 47 -0.98 18.11 8.58
C GLN A 47 -0.54 16.84 9.27
N GLY A 48 -0.01 16.96 10.49
CA GLY A 48 0.21 15.83 11.36
C GLY A 48 1.50 15.04 11.09
N GLU A 49 2.50 15.66 10.46
CA GLU A 49 3.78 14.99 10.19
C GLU A 49 4.40 14.41 11.46
N GLU A 50 4.25 15.10 12.59
CA GLU A 50 4.76 14.66 13.89
C GLU A 50 4.08 13.38 14.43
N LEU A 51 2.93 13.01 13.88
CA LEU A 51 2.22 11.79 14.24
C LEU A 51 2.67 10.57 13.44
N LEU A 52 3.47 10.76 12.41
CA LEU A 52 3.95 9.65 11.59
C LEU A 52 4.93 8.79 12.39
N ARG A 53 4.74 7.47 12.26
CA ARG A 53 5.66 6.47 12.80
C ARG A 53 6.15 5.60 11.68
N SER A 54 7.46 5.48 11.55
CA SER A 54 8.08 4.63 10.53
C SER A 54 8.77 3.44 11.19
N TRP A 55 8.61 2.27 10.57
CA TRP A 55 9.36 1.07 10.91
C TRP A 55 10.04 0.56 9.65
N SER A 56 11.35 0.33 9.74
CA SER A 56 12.16 -0.08 8.59
C SER A 56 12.69 -1.49 8.81
N PRO A 57 12.18 -2.50 8.07
CA PRO A 57 12.76 -3.83 8.09
C PRO A 57 14.10 -3.84 7.38
N GLU A 58 14.96 -4.80 7.71
CA GLU A 58 16.27 -4.96 7.05
C GLU A 58 16.14 -5.21 5.55
N ASP A 59 15.14 -5.98 5.16
CA ASP A 59 14.99 -6.53 3.81
C ASP A 59 13.69 -6.10 3.13
N GLY A 60 13.18 -4.93 3.44
CA GLY A 60 11.92 -4.47 2.86
C GLY A 60 11.75 -2.97 2.92
N ASN A 61 10.65 -2.51 2.37
CA ASN A 61 10.33 -1.09 2.35
C ASN A 61 9.91 -0.59 3.74
N PRO A 62 10.32 0.63 4.13
CA PRO A 62 9.82 1.26 5.34
C PRO A 62 8.29 1.33 5.34
N LYS A 63 7.70 1.10 6.51
CA LYS A 63 6.25 1.12 6.73
C LYS A 63 5.89 2.31 7.60
N VAL A 64 4.91 3.09 7.16
CA VAL A 64 4.51 4.31 7.85
C VAL A 64 3.06 4.21 8.30
N SER A 65 2.84 4.57 9.55
CA SER A 65 1.52 4.54 10.19
C SER A 65 1.31 5.78 11.04
N CYS A 66 0.07 5.99 11.46
CA CYS A 66 -0.27 7.03 12.44
C CYS A 66 0.04 6.52 13.85
N SER A 67 0.85 7.26 14.60
CA SER A 67 1.20 6.87 15.98
C SER A 67 0.03 7.01 16.96
N ARG A 68 -0.99 7.81 16.60
CA ARG A 68 -2.16 8.03 17.45
C ARG A 68 -3.20 6.93 17.34
N CYS A 69 -3.56 6.53 16.11
CA CYS A 69 -4.63 5.56 15.88
C CYS A 69 -4.17 4.25 15.24
N GLY A 70 -2.91 4.14 14.85
CA GLY A 70 -2.35 2.93 14.23
C GLY A 70 -2.73 2.75 12.76
N SER A 71 -3.42 3.69 12.13
CA SER A 71 -3.79 3.61 10.73
C SER A 71 -2.54 3.39 9.85
N GLN A 72 -2.56 2.36 9.02
CA GLN A 72 -1.48 2.09 8.08
C GLN A 72 -1.66 2.99 6.87
N LEU A 73 -0.66 3.81 6.56
CA LEU A 73 -0.77 4.84 5.54
C LEU A 73 -0.11 4.42 4.24
N TRP A 74 1.19 4.12 4.28
CA TRP A 74 1.94 3.74 3.09
C TRP A 74 3.21 2.97 3.44
N ALA A 75 3.81 2.38 2.41
CA ALA A 75 5.19 1.92 2.43
C ALA A 75 6.00 2.84 1.51
N GLU A 76 7.24 3.13 1.86
CA GLU A 76 8.13 3.91 1.01
C GLU A 76 8.95 2.97 0.14
N ASP A 77 9.13 3.33 -1.13
CA ASP A 77 10.00 2.55 -2.01
C ASP A 77 11.46 2.86 -1.67
N ARG A 78 12.14 1.92 -1.04
CA ARG A 78 13.55 2.12 -0.63
C ARG A 78 14.50 2.28 -1.81
N THR A 79 14.07 1.92 -3.01
CA THR A 79 14.91 2.01 -4.22
C THR A 79 14.62 3.26 -5.05
N GLN A 80 13.49 3.94 -4.78
CA GLN A 80 13.10 5.16 -5.50
C GLN A 80 12.60 6.21 -4.51
N PRO A 81 13.47 7.12 -4.06
CA PRO A 81 13.06 8.18 -3.14
C PRO A 81 11.86 8.97 -3.66
N GLY A 82 10.91 9.24 -2.77
CA GLY A 82 9.70 9.99 -3.10
C GLY A 82 8.58 9.18 -3.72
N VAL A 83 8.77 7.87 -3.89
CA VAL A 83 7.71 6.95 -4.35
C VAL A 83 7.13 6.22 -3.15
N TYR A 84 5.80 6.18 -3.09
CA TYR A 84 5.07 5.55 -1.99
C TYR A 84 4.04 4.57 -2.53
N PHE A 85 3.80 3.50 -1.76
CA PHE A 85 2.71 2.57 -1.99
C PHE A 85 1.63 2.88 -0.96
N VAL A 86 0.66 3.70 -1.35
CA VAL A 86 -0.34 4.26 -0.43
C VAL A 86 -1.52 3.31 -0.32
N ARG A 87 -1.95 3.03 0.91
CA ARG A 87 -3.12 2.19 1.16
C ARG A 87 -4.37 2.88 0.61
N LEU A 88 -5.09 2.21 -0.29
CA LEU A 88 -6.23 2.83 -0.98
C LEU A 88 -7.36 3.20 -0.03
N GLY A 89 -7.52 2.47 1.07
CA GLY A 89 -8.55 2.74 2.06
C GLY A 89 -8.34 4.04 2.85
N THR A 90 -7.19 4.70 2.72
CA THR A 90 -6.90 5.94 3.45
C THR A 90 -7.32 7.21 2.69
N PHE A 91 -7.78 7.08 1.45
CA PHE A 91 -8.26 8.22 0.67
C PHE A 91 -9.66 8.66 1.15
N ASP A 92 -9.92 9.97 1.14
CA ASP A 92 -11.22 10.53 1.49
C ASP A 92 -12.25 10.39 0.35
N SER A 93 -11.75 10.25 -0.87
CA SER A 93 -12.57 10.11 -2.07
C SER A 93 -12.04 8.96 -2.92
N ASP A 94 -12.66 8.74 -4.08
CA ASP A 94 -12.19 7.72 -5.01
C ASP A 94 -10.72 7.98 -5.39
N PRO A 95 -9.82 7.01 -5.20
CA PRO A 95 -8.40 7.21 -5.52
C PRO A 95 -8.10 7.31 -7.01
N GLY A 96 -9.09 7.12 -7.87
CA GLY A 96 -8.92 7.26 -9.33
C GLY A 96 -8.28 6.07 -10.02
N VAL A 97 -7.95 5.02 -9.29
CA VAL A 97 -7.41 3.76 -9.83
C VAL A 97 -8.19 2.58 -9.28
N ARG A 98 -8.07 1.45 -9.96
CA ARG A 98 -8.59 0.17 -9.48
C ARG A 98 -7.46 -0.83 -9.43
N PRO A 99 -7.44 -1.73 -8.44
CA PRO A 99 -6.45 -2.81 -8.43
C PRO A 99 -6.51 -3.60 -9.74
N SER A 100 -5.35 -3.86 -10.33
CA SER A 100 -5.27 -4.49 -11.65
C SER A 100 -4.65 -5.88 -11.62
N TYR A 101 -4.16 -6.35 -10.48
CA TYR A 101 -3.62 -7.70 -10.32
C TYR A 101 -3.48 -8.09 -8.86
N HIS A 102 -3.33 -9.39 -8.65
CA HIS A 102 -2.96 -9.99 -7.37
C HIS A 102 -1.54 -10.52 -7.45
N GLN A 103 -0.71 -10.26 -6.44
CA GLN A 103 0.64 -10.84 -6.36
C GLN A 103 0.85 -11.58 -5.04
N PHE A 104 1.83 -12.45 -5.03
CA PHE A 104 2.13 -13.35 -3.92
C PHE A 104 0.95 -14.25 -3.57
N VAL A 105 0.24 -14.73 -4.60
CA VAL A 105 -0.95 -15.55 -4.37
C VAL A 105 -0.62 -16.95 -3.83
N ASP A 106 0.62 -17.42 -4.00
CA ASP A 106 1.07 -18.68 -3.40
C ASP A 106 1.09 -18.63 -1.87
N TYR A 107 1.08 -17.43 -1.31
CA TYR A 107 1.07 -17.18 0.14
C TYR A 107 -0.29 -16.74 0.66
N ALA A 108 -1.31 -16.74 -0.20
CA ALA A 108 -2.64 -16.25 0.17
C ALA A 108 -3.19 -16.98 1.38
N ALA A 109 -3.93 -16.25 2.22
CA ALA A 109 -4.51 -16.78 3.43
C ALA A 109 -5.49 -17.93 3.10
N VAL A 110 -5.29 -19.07 3.74
CA VAL A 110 -6.11 -20.27 3.47
C VAL A 110 -7.57 -20.08 3.87
N TRP A 111 -7.85 -19.13 4.77
CA TRP A 111 -9.18 -18.84 5.29
C TRP A 111 -9.95 -17.83 4.43
N GLU A 112 -9.34 -17.26 3.38
CA GLU A 112 -9.99 -16.28 2.52
C GLU A 112 -9.80 -16.69 1.05
N PRO A 113 -10.82 -17.15 0.36
CA PRO A 113 -10.71 -17.45 -1.06
C PRO A 113 -10.38 -16.21 -1.87
N LEU A 114 -9.53 -16.35 -2.89
CA LEU A 114 -9.29 -15.27 -3.84
C LEU A 114 -10.57 -15.00 -4.62
N PRO A 115 -10.96 -13.71 -4.80
CA PRO A 115 -12.17 -13.39 -5.53
C PRO A 115 -12.05 -13.78 -7.00
N ASP A 116 -13.15 -14.20 -7.60
CA ASP A 116 -13.25 -14.47 -9.03
C ASP A 116 -13.51 -13.14 -9.76
N ASP A 117 -12.49 -12.31 -9.83
CA ASP A 117 -12.56 -10.95 -10.38
C ASP A 117 -11.91 -10.82 -11.76
N GLY A 118 -11.41 -11.91 -12.32
CA GLY A 118 -10.76 -11.92 -13.63
C GLY A 118 -9.39 -11.25 -13.69
N LEU A 119 -8.88 -10.76 -12.56
CA LEU A 119 -7.57 -10.10 -12.53
C LEU A 119 -6.43 -11.12 -12.64
N PRO A 120 -5.31 -10.74 -13.30
CA PRO A 120 -4.11 -11.57 -13.31
C PRO A 120 -3.65 -11.91 -11.90
N ARG A 121 -3.15 -13.12 -11.73
CA ARG A 121 -2.65 -13.65 -10.45
C ARG A 121 -1.20 -14.09 -10.62
N TYR A 122 -0.31 -13.57 -9.77
CA TYR A 122 1.10 -13.91 -9.80
C TYR A 122 1.47 -14.65 -8.52
N PRO A 123 2.13 -15.84 -8.65
CA PRO A 123 2.50 -16.62 -7.47
C PRO A 123 3.44 -15.88 -6.53
N GLU A 124 4.36 -15.09 -7.09
CA GLU A 124 5.30 -14.24 -6.37
C GLU A 124 5.06 -12.78 -6.79
N ARG A 125 6.08 -11.94 -6.70
CA ARG A 125 5.99 -10.57 -7.20
C ARG A 125 5.67 -10.56 -8.69
N ARG A 126 4.84 -9.62 -9.11
CA ARG A 126 4.61 -9.43 -10.53
C ARG A 126 5.93 -9.08 -11.22
N PRO A 127 6.30 -9.78 -12.32
CA PRO A 127 7.50 -9.43 -13.07
C PRO A 127 7.44 -7.99 -13.60
N PRO A 128 8.60 -7.33 -13.75
CA PRO A 128 8.62 -6.02 -14.39
C PRO A 128 8.01 -6.10 -15.79
N THR A 129 7.22 -5.09 -16.14
CA THR A 129 6.72 -4.96 -17.51
C THR A 129 7.81 -4.35 -18.38
N THR A 130 8.08 -4.99 -19.50
CA THR A 130 9.03 -4.47 -20.49
C THR A 130 8.34 -3.56 -21.49
#